data_7a97412160480b12be42481f8fdd0236
#
_entry.id   7a97412160480b12be42481f8fdd0236
#
_cell.length_a   1.000
_cell.length_b   1.000
_cell.length_c   1.000
_cell.angle_alpha   90.00
_cell.angle_beta   90.00
_cell.angle_gamma   90.00
#
_symmetry.space_group_name_H-M   'P 1'
#
loop_
_entity.id
_entity.type
_entity.pdbx_description
1 polymer ?
#
loop_
_entity_poly.entity_id
_entity_poly.type
_entity_poly.pdbx_seq_one_letter_code
_entity_poly.pdbx_strand_id
1 'polypeptide(L)'
;ATHWSTRSMAKAVGCKQSMVSRIWRDNGLKPHRTKTFKVSNDPKFAEKLVDVVGLYLDPPEHALVLSVDEKSQIQALDRTQKSLPMFPGRLGTMTHDYKRNGTTTLFAAIELAEGRIIAECMSQHRHQEWLKFLKKIDRETPSDLDLHLIVDNYATHKHPKVKAWLKRHKRFHMHFTP
;
A
#
# COMPACT_ATOMS: atom_id res chain seq x y z
N ALA A 1 23.77 -20.83 -2.90
CA ALA A 1 23.85 -19.39 -2.66
C ALA A 1 22.48 -18.77 -2.96
N THR A 2 21.92 -18.01 -2.03
CA THR A 2 20.63 -17.31 -2.23
C THR A 2 20.75 -16.11 -3.18
N HIS A 3 21.95 -15.57 -3.34
CA HIS A 3 22.24 -14.45 -4.24
C HIS A 3 23.56 -14.69 -4.98
N TRP A 4 23.54 -14.44 -6.29
CA TRP A 4 24.72 -14.56 -7.12
C TRP A 4 25.40 -13.22 -7.32
N SER A 5 26.68 -13.14 -7.04
CA SER A 5 27.58 -12.07 -7.46
C SER A 5 28.44 -12.54 -8.64
N THR A 6 29.02 -11.62 -9.38
CA THR A 6 29.94 -11.97 -10.46
C THR A 6 31.13 -12.79 -9.97
N ARG A 7 31.59 -12.57 -8.73
CA ARG A 7 32.68 -13.33 -8.10
C ARG A 7 32.24 -14.75 -7.73
N SER A 8 31.05 -14.89 -7.07
CA SER A 8 30.56 -16.21 -6.69
C SER A 8 30.22 -17.07 -7.90
N MET A 9 29.65 -16.49 -8.94
CA MET A 9 29.40 -17.19 -10.20
C MET A 9 30.69 -17.59 -10.89
N ALA A 10 31.67 -16.70 -11.00
CA ALA A 10 32.96 -17.00 -11.58
C ALA A 10 33.65 -18.18 -10.89
N LYS A 11 33.61 -18.22 -9.55
CA LYS A 11 34.15 -19.34 -8.78
C LYS A 11 33.38 -20.64 -9.04
N ALA A 12 32.05 -20.59 -9.14
CA ALA A 12 31.20 -21.77 -9.35
C ALA A 12 31.38 -22.39 -10.74
N VAL A 13 31.58 -21.57 -11.78
CA VAL A 13 31.73 -22.03 -13.18
C VAL A 13 33.18 -22.16 -13.60
N GLY A 14 34.16 -21.85 -12.75
CA GLY A 14 35.58 -21.97 -13.06
C GLY A 14 36.10 -20.97 -14.12
N CYS A 15 35.53 -19.77 -14.18
CA CYS A 15 35.92 -18.75 -15.16
C CYS A 15 36.34 -17.41 -14.50
N LYS A 16 36.82 -16.44 -15.32
CA LYS A 16 37.21 -15.12 -14.81
C LYS A 16 35.96 -14.26 -14.50
N GLN A 17 36.03 -13.49 -13.43
CA GLN A 17 34.95 -12.56 -13.03
C GLN A 17 34.57 -11.56 -14.13
N SER A 18 35.59 -11.08 -14.89
CA SER A 18 35.37 -10.15 -16.00
C SER A 18 34.51 -10.75 -17.12
N MET A 19 34.66 -12.05 -17.38
CA MET A 19 33.85 -12.79 -18.35
C MET A 19 32.39 -12.84 -17.89
N VAL A 20 32.14 -13.21 -16.63
CA VAL A 20 30.79 -13.23 -16.05
C VAL A 20 30.17 -11.82 -16.10
N SER A 21 30.92 -10.80 -15.70
CA SER A 21 30.45 -9.41 -15.72
C SER A 21 30.05 -8.94 -17.12
N ARG A 22 30.83 -9.30 -18.13
CA ARG A 22 30.57 -9.00 -19.55
C ARG A 22 29.28 -9.70 -20.01
N ILE A 23 29.21 -11.02 -19.82
CA ILE A 23 28.04 -11.82 -20.21
C ILE A 23 26.77 -11.30 -19.56
N TRP A 24 26.80 -10.99 -18.27
CA TRP A 24 25.62 -10.45 -17.57
C TRP A 24 25.18 -9.11 -18.11
N ARG A 25 26.14 -8.21 -18.40
CA ARG A 25 25.84 -6.89 -18.98
C ARG A 25 25.26 -7.01 -20.38
N ASP A 26 25.92 -7.82 -21.26
CA ASP A 26 25.55 -7.97 -22.65
C ASP A 26 24.15 -8.63 -22.81
N ASN A 27 23.75 -9.46 -21.85
CA ASN A 27 22.44 -10.12 -21.82
C ASN A 27 21.44 -9.47 -20.84
N GLY A 28 21.76 -8.30 -20.27
CA GLY A 28 20.85 -7.60 -19.33
C GLY A 28 20.56 -8.36 -18.04
N LEU A 29 21.38 -9.38 -17.68
CA LEU A 29 21.17 -10.21 -16.51
C LEU A 29 21.50 -9.45 -15.21
N LYS A 30 20.58 -9.45 -14.27
CA LYS A 30 20.69 -8.77 -12.96
C LYS A 30 20.34 -9.75 -11.82
N PRO A 31 21.15 -10.80 -11.57
CA PRO A 31 20.83 -11.85 -10.60
C PRO A 31 20.70 -11.38 -9.14
N HIS A 32 21.14 -10.15 -8.84
CA HIS A 32 20.96 -9.50 -7.54
C HIS A 32 19.57 -8.85 -7.38
N ARG A 33 18.79 -8.74 -8.47
CA ARG A 33 17.43 -8.21 -8.45
C ARG A 33 16.45 -9.36 -8.58
N THR A 34 15.81 -9.70 -7.48
CA THR A 34 14.70 -10.64 -7.46
C THR A 34 13.40 -9.87 -7.38
N LYS A 35 12.46 -10.17 -8.27
CA LYS A 35 11.06 -9.77 -8.10
C LYS A 35 10.36 -10.90 -7.36
N THR A 36 9.80 -10.58 -6.21
CA THR A 36 8.95 -11.52 -5.48
C THR A 36 7.51 -11.33 -5.93
N PHE A 37 6.79 -12.42 -6.07
CA PHE A 37 5.34 -12.42 -6.24
C PHE A 37 4.74 -13.47 -5.32
N LYS A 38 3.50 -13.28 -4.94
CA LYS A 38 2.73 -14.25 -4.17
C LYS A 38 1.55 -14.68 -5.02
N VAL A 39 1.42 -15.97 -5.22
CA VAL A 39 0.20 -16.52 -5.83
C VAL A 39 -0.91 -16.44 -4.79
N SER A 40 -2.04 -15.89 -5.19
CA SER A 40 -3.22 -15.86 -4.32
C SER A 40 -3.81 -17.26 -4.19
N ASN A 41 -4.18 -17.63 -2.97
CA ASN A 41 -4.93 -18.87 -2.69
C ASN A 41 -6.45 -18.62 -2.63
N ASP A 42 -6.91 -17.44 -3.01
CA ASP A 42 -8.34 -17.09 -3.03
C ASP A 42 -9.03 -17.83 -4.18
N PRO A 43 -10.00 -18.72 -3.93
CA PRO A 43 -10.72 -19.43 -4.97
C PRO A 43 -11.53 -18.49 -5.89
N LYS A 44 -11.84 -17.27 -5.41
CA LYS A 44 -12.53 -16.22 -6.16
C LYS A 44 -11.60 -15.18 -6.74
N PHE A 45 -10.31 -15.51 -6.90
CA PHE A 45 -9.31 -14.56 -7.39
C PHE A 45 -9.72 -13.91 -8.72
N ALA A 46 -10.11 -14.71 -9.70
CA ALA A 46 -10.46 -14.21 -11.02
C ALA A 46 -11.71 -13.31 -11.00
N GLU A 47 -12.74 -13.70 -10.24
CA GLU A 47 -13.97 -12.90 -10.08
C GLU A 47 -13.66 -11.52 -9.47
N LYS A 48 -12.91 -11.50 -8.38
CA LYS A 48 -12.53 -10.26 -7.70
C LYS A 48 -11.59 -9.39 -8.53
N LEU A 49 -10.68 -10.02 -9.28
CA LEU A 49 -9.78 -9.30 -10.18
C LEU A 49 -10.56 -8.57 -11.27
N VAL A 50 -11.50 -9.26 -11.91
CA VAL A 50 -12.37 -8.68 -12.95
C VAL A 50 -13.23 -7.55 -12.37
N ASP A 51 -13.83 -7.75 -11.20
CA ASP A 51 -14.64 -6.75 -10.50
C ASP A 51 -13.82 -5.48 -10.21
N VAL A 52 -12.67 -5.61 -9.57
CA VAL A 52 -11.81 -4.47 -9.24
C VAL A 52 -11.24 -3.79 -10.49
N VAL A 53 -10.74 -4.56 -11.46
CA VAL A 53 -10.21 -3.98 -12.71
C VAL A 53 -11.31 -3.31 -13.52
N GLY A 54 -12.52 -3.87 -13.51
CA GLY A 54 -13.68 -3.25 -14.15
C GLY A 54 -13.95 -1.83 -13.64
N LEU A 55 -13.91 -1.63 -12.32
CA LEU A 55 -14.09 -0.31 -11.71
C LEU A 55 -13.02 0.73 -12.12
N TYR A 56 -11.80 0.28 -12.45
CA TYR A 56 -10.75 1.18 -12.97
C TYR A 56 -10.92 1.51 -14.45
N LEU A 57 -11.42 0.58 -15.25
CA LEU A 57 -11.52 0.73 -16.70
C LEU A 57 -12.84 1.39 -17.13
N ASP A 58 -13.93 1.07 -16.45
CA ASP A 58 -15.28 1.52 -16.76
C ASP A 58 -16.06 1.75 -15.45
N PRO A 59 -15.78 2.88 -14.76
CA PRO A 59 -16.47 3.20 -13.51
C PRO A 59 -17.96 3.44 -13.76
N PRO A 60 -18.85 3.02 -12.84
CA PRO A 60 -20.27 3.24 -12.99
C PRO A 60 -20.64 4.74 -13.10
N GLU A 61 -21.60 5.08 -13.93
CA GLU A 61 -22.18 6.42 -13.94
C GLU A 61 -22.83 6.74 -12.59
N HIS A 62 -22.84 8.01 -12.20
CA HIS A 62 -23.37 8.47 -10.90
C HIS A 62 -22.77 7.79 -9.66
N ALA A 63 -21.51 7.39 -9.74
CA ALA A 63 -20.79 6.77 -8.63
C ALA A 63 -19.39 7.38 -8.45
N LEU A 64 -18.88 7.29 -7.22
CA LEU A 64 -17.47 7.55 -6.90
C LEU A 64 -16.77 6.22 -6.64
N VAL A 65 -15.63 6.01 -7.27
CA VAL A 65 -14.77 4.84 -7.01
C VAL A 65 -13.63 5.29 -6.12
N LEU A 66 -13.56 4.72 -4.92
CA LEU A 66 -12.59 5.04 -3.89
C LEU A 66 -11.70 3.83 -3.62
N SER A 67 -10.39 3.98 -3.76
CA SER A 67 -9.43 3.00 -3.23
C SER A 67 -9.08 3.35 -1.79
N VAL A 68 -9.28 2.43 -0.87
CA VAL A 68 -9.17 2.68 0.57
C VAL A 68 -8.18 1.72 1.20
N ASP A 69 -7.28 2.26 2.02
CA ASP A 69 -6.25 1.49 2.73
C ASP A 69 -5.91 2.11 4.09
N GLU A 70 -5.31 1.32 4.99
CA GLU A 70 -4.84 1.77 6.29
C GLU A 70 -3.32 1.61 6.43
N LYS A 71 -2.65 2.71 6.68
CA LYS A 71 -1.26 2.71 7.12
C LYS A 71 -1.20 2.67 8.64
N SER A 72 -1.06 1.46 9.21
CA SER A 72 -0.92 1.27 10.65
C SER A 72 0.50 1.57 11.14
N GLN A 73 0.62 1.78 12.48
CA GLN A 73 1.89 1.91 13.18
C GLN A 73 2.83 3.01 12.63
N ILE A 74 2.28 4.12 12.18
CA ILE A 74 3.08 5.30 11.86
C ILE A 74 3.67 5.83 13.16
N GLN A 75 5.00 5.86 13.26
CA GLN A 75 5.69 6.30 14.47
C GLN A 75 5.93 7.81 14.44
N ALA A 76 5.55 8.50 15.51
CA ALA A 76 5.96 9.88 15.76
C ALA A 76 7.37 9.86 16.38
N LEU A 77 8.37 10.12 15.55
CA LEU A 77 9.78 10.12 15.95
C LEU A 77 10.28 11.54 16.09
N ASP A 78 10.84 11.83 17.28
CA ASP A 78 11.53 13.09 17.55
C ASP A 78 13.04 12.83 17.62
N ARG A 79 13.83 13.54 16.82
CA ARG A 79 15.28 13.37 16.83
C ARG A 79 15.86 14.08 18.05
N THR A 80 16.76 13.39 18.74
CA THR A 80 17.39 13.92 19.97
C THR A 80 18.35 15.07 19.70
N GLN A 81 18.85 15.20 18.46
CA GLN A 81 19.77 16.24 18.04
C GLN A 81 19.36 16.83 16.70
N LYS A 82 19.69 18.12 16.49
CA LYS A 82 19.48 18.79 15.21
C LYS A 82 20.35 18.19 14.11
N SER A 83 19.78 18.06 12.91
CA SER A 83 20.54 17.65 11.75
C SER A 83 21.61 18.68 11.38
N LEU A 84 22.76 18.21 10.93
CA LEU A 84 23.80 19.08 10.39
C LEU A 84 23.50 19.36 8.91
N PRO A 85 23.59 20.64 8.47
CA PRO A 85 23.29 20.99 7.11
C PRO A 85 24.29 20.41 6.10
N MET A 86 23.85 20.34 4.87
CA MET A 86 24.70 19.96 3.74
C MET A 86 25.59 21.12 3.31
N PHE A 87 26.84 20.83 3.00
CA PHE A 87 27.82 21.77 2.44
C PHE A 87 28.45 21.19 1.17
N PRO A 88 29.08 22.00 0.30
CA PRO A 88 29.84 21.48 -0.83
C PRO A 88 30.88 20.44 -0.38
N GLY A 89 30.82 19.24 -0.98
CA GLY A 89 31.68 18.12 -0.64
C GLY A 89 31.33 17.37 0.65
N ARG A 90 30.27 17.78 1.37
CA ARG A 90 29.81 17.12 2.61
C ARG A 90 28.30 16.90 2.59
N LEU A 91 27.88 15.65 2.72
CA LEU A 91 26.48 15.30 2.87
C LEU A 91 25.88 15.85 4.17
N GLY A 92 24.60 16.17 4.15
CA GLY A 92 23.84 16.42 5.37
C GLY A 92 23.83 15.18 6.24
N THR A 93 24.02 15.34 7.53
CA THR A 93 24.04 14.23 8.50
C THR A 93 22.95 14.40 9.53
N MET A 94 22.34 13.30 9.90
CA MET A 94 21.30 13.25 10.93
C MET A 94 21.70 12.21 11.97
N THR A 95 21.36 12.48 13.25
CA THR A 95 21.48 11.45 14.27
C THR A 95 20.51 10.30 13.98
N HIS A 96 20.92 9.07 14.27
CA HIS A 96 20.05 7.90 14.28
C HIS A 96 19.27 7.75 15.58
N ASP A 97 19.65 8.52 16.63
CA ASP A 97 18.94 8.51 17.90
C ASP A 97 17.63 9.29 17.82
N TYR A 98 16.57 8.69 18.33
CA TYR A 98 15.24 9.30 18.35
C TYR A 98 14.44 8.88 19.59
N LYS A 99 13.55 9.77 20.01
CA LYS A 99 12.51 9.48 21.00
C LYS A 99 11.22 9.11 20.28
N ARG A 100 10.58 8.03 20.72
CA ARG A 100 9.27 7.62 20.21
C ARG A 100 8.16 8.29 21.01
N ASN A 101 7.25 8.99 20.34
CA ASN A 101 6.11 9.68 20.94
C ASN A 101 4.78 8.96 20.68
N GLY A 102 4.83 7.65 20.46
CA GLY A 102 3.68 6.81 20.19
C GLY A 102 3.50 6.48 18.70
N THR A 103 2.38 5.86 18.39
CA THR A 103 2.01 5.44 17.05
C THR A 103 0.62 5.95 16.70
N THR A 104 0.38 6.16 15.41
CA THR A 104 -0.94 6.45 14.87
C THR A 104 -1.22 5.58 13.65
N THR A 105 -2.48 5.46 13.26
CA THR A 105 -2.92 4.80 12.04
C THR A 105 -3.56 5.85 11.13
N LEU A 106 -3.11 5.92 9.89
CA LEU A 106 -3.72 6.73 8.85
C LEU A 106 -4.72 5.86 8.09
N PHE A 107 -5.99 6.28 8.06
CA PHE A 107 -6.99 5.79 7.12
C PHE A 107 -7.03 6.76 5.95
N ALA A 108 -6.99 6.25 4.75
CA ALA A 108 -7.03 7.06 3.54
C ALA A 108 -7.90 6.43 2.46
N ALA A 109 -8.67 7.25 1.78
CA ALA A 109 -9.44 6.90 0.60
C ALA A 109 -9.05 7.87 -0.52
N ILE A 110 -8.62 7.34 -1.66
CA ILE A 110 -8.35 8.12 -2.86
C ILE A 110 -9.45 7.90 -3.89
N GLU A 111 -10.04 8.97 -4.35
CA GLU A 111 -10.97 8.97 -5.46
C GLU A 111 -10.19 8.78 -6.77
N LEU A 112 -10.59 7.80 -7.57
CA LEU A 112 -9.80 7.41 -8.74
C LEU A 112 -9.91 8.38 -9.92
N ALA A 113 -11.03 9.08 -10.05
CA ALA A 113 -11.25 10.00 -11.17
C ALA A 113 -10.48 11.32 -11.01
N GLU A 114 -10.59 11.96 -9.85
CA GLU A 114 -10.01 13.29 -9.60
C GLU A 114 -8.74 13.24 -8.75
N GLY A 115 -8.41 12.11 -8.14
CA GLY A 115 -7.28 11.97 -7.21
C GLY A 115 -7.50 12.67 -5.87
N ARG A 116 -8.73 13.02 -5.53
CA ARG A 116 -9.08 13.62 -4.24
C ARG A 116 -8.87 12.61 -3.11
N ILE A 117 -8.32 13.07 -1.99
CA ILE A 117 -8.02 12.23 -0.84
C ILE A 117 -8.88 12.62 0.35
N ILE A 118 -9.57 11.65 0.93
CA ILE A 118 -10.22 11.73 2.24
C ILE A 118 -9.35 10.94 3.20
N ALA A 119 -8.85 11.57 4.26
CA ALA A 119 -7.95 10.90 5.19
C ALA A 119 -8.19 11.30 6.65
N GLU A 120 -7.88 10.39 7.59
CA GLU A 120 -7.97 10.64 9.02
C GLU A 120 -6.95 9.79 9.79
N CYS A 121 -6.25 10.44 10.74
CA CYS A 121 -5.37 9.74 11.67
C CYS A 121 -6.15 9.32 12.92
N MET A 122 -6.02 8.06 13.30
CA MET A 122 -6.67 7.48 14.48
C MET A 122 -5.66 6.67 15.31
N SER A 123 -5.91 6.54 16.61
CA SER A 123 -5.01 5.84 17.52
C SER A 123 -4.94 4.33 17.29
N GLN A 124 -5.97 3.77 16.68
CA GLN A 124 -6.11 2.32 16.45
C GLN A 124 -6.75 2.04 15.08
N HIS A 125 -6.69 0.78 14.63
CA HIS A 125 -7.24 0.31 13.35
C HIS A 125 -8.25 -0.84 13.56
N ARG A 126 -9.18 -0.66 14.51
CA ARG A 126 -10.26 -1.61 14.80
C ARG A 126 -11.50 -1.29 13.97
N HIS A 127 -12.51 -2.15 14.03
CA HIS A 127 -13.77 -1.93 13.34
C HIS A 127 -14.51 -0.63 13.79
N GLN A 128 -14.23 -0.11 15.00
CA GLN A 128 -14.79 1.16 15.47
C GLN A 128 -14.21 2.35 14.69
N GLU A 129 -12.90 2.36 14.52
CA GLU A 129 -12.18 3.37 13.76
C GLU A 129 -12.55 3.29 12.28
N TRP A 130 -12.64 2.07 11.75
CA TRP A 130 -13.14 1.85 10.38
C TRP A 130 -14.54 2.42 10.17
N LEU A 131 -15.48 2.16 11.09
CA LEU A 131 -16.84 2.74 11.01
C LEU A 131 -16.84 4.26 11.09
N LYS A 132 -15.96 4.88 11.89
CA LYS A 132 -15.81 6.34 11.92
C LYS A 132 -15.33 6.85 10.55
N PHE A 133 -14.38 6.15 9.95
CA PHE A 133 -13.87 6.53 8.65
C PHE A 133 -14.91 6.39 7.53
N LEU A 134 -15.69 5.31 7.51
CA LEU A 134 -16.82 5.17 6.58
C LEU A 134 -17.84 6.31 6.73
N LYS A 135 -18.17 6.70 7.96
CA LYS A 135 -19.05 7.85 8.23
C LYS A 135 -18.44 9.18 7.78
N LYS A 136 -17.11 9.31 7.81
CA LYS A 136 -16.42 10.48 7.28
C LYS A 136 -16.54 10.53 5.77
N ILE A 137 -16.27 9.42 5.07
CA ILE A 137 -16.46 9.31 3.63
C ILE A 137 -17.91 9.69 3.26
N ASP A 138 -18.89 9.16 3.98
CA ASP A 138 -20.33 9.45 3.75
C ASP A 138 -20.65 10.95 3.83
N ARG A 139 -20.05 11.67 4.76
CA ARG A 139 -20.25 13.13 4.94
C ARG A 139 -19.48 13.98 3.93
N GLU A 140 -18.35 13.52 3.46
CA GLU A 140 -17.45 14.29 2.58
C GLU A 140 -17.69 14.01 1.10
N THR A 141 -18.63 13.13 0.77
CA THR A 141 -19.02 12.80 -0.60
C THR A 141 -20.46 13.21 -0.89
N PRO A 142 -20.79 13.60 -2.14
CA PRO A 142 -22.16 13.93 -2.54
C PRO A 142 -23.14 12.80 -2.18
N SER A 143 -24.31 13.15 -1.62
CA SER A 143 -25.27 12.17 -1.12
C SER A 143 -26.06 11.43 -2.18
N ASP A 144 -26.09 11.97 -3.39
CA ASP A 144 -26.77 11.44 -4.57
C ASP A 144 -25.95 10.42 -5.35
N LEU A 145 -24.65 10.28 -5.03
CA LEU A 145 -23.76 9.35 -5.73
C LEU A 145 -23.60 8.03 -4.94
N ASP A 146 -23.53 6.94 -5.66
CA ASP A 146 -23.10 5.66 -5.13
C ASP A 146 -21.59 5.64 -4.85
N LEU A 147 -21.18 4.88 -3.87
CA LEU A 147 -19.78 4.79 -3.43
C LEU A 147 -19.27 3.36 -3.58
N HIS A 148 -18.37 3.15 -4.53
CA HIS A 148 -17.68 1.88 -4.74
C HIS A 148 -16.31 1.93 -4.03
N LEU A 149 -16.16 1.17 -2.94
CA LEU A 149 -14.95 1.14 -2.14
C LEU A 149 -14.14 -0.12 -2.44
N ILE A 150 -12.96 0.06 -3.00
CA ILE A 150 -11.97 -1.01 -3.20
C ILE A 150 -11.14 -1.10 -1.93
N VAL A 151 -11.20 -2.22 -1.23
CA VAL A 151 -10.56 -2.46 0.06
C VAL A 151 -9.82 -3.79 0.06
N ASP A 152 -8.84 -3.93 0.93
CA ASP A 152 -8.19 -5.21 1.16
C ASP A 152 -9.11 -6.22 1.88
N ASN A 153 -8.65 -7.46 1.96
CA ASN A 153 -9.41 -8.55 2.54
C ASN A 153 -9.28 -8.65 4.09
N TYR A 154 -8.99 -7.53 4.75
CA TYR A 154 -8.76 -7.50 6.19
C TYR A 154 -10.03 -7.79 7.00
N ALA A 155 -9.88 -8.54 8.10
CA ALA A 155 -11.02 -9.02 8.92
C ALA A 155 -11.88 -7.88 9.51
N THR A 156 -11.26 -6.73 9.79
CA THR A 156 -11.93 -5.54 10.33
C THR A 156 -13.04 -5.04 9.41
N HIS A 157 -12.83 -5.07 8.08
CA HIS A 157 -13.81 -4.66 7.08
C HIS A 157 -15.04 -5.57 7.04
N LYS A 158 -14.89 -6.82 7.47
CA LYS A 158 -15.96 -7.85 7.48
C LYS A 158 -16.64 -8.03 8.82
N HIS A 159 -16.32 -7.18 9.80
CA HIS A 159 -16.88 -7.29 11.15
C HIS A 159 -18.42 -7.15 11.14
N PRO A 160 -19.18 -7.90 11.98
CA PRO A 160 -20.65 -7.88 11.98
C PRO A 160 -21.26 -6.47 12.10
N LYS A 161 -20.67 -5.60 12.94
CA LYS A 161 -21.12 -4.21 13.09
C LYS A 161 -20.92 -3.38 11.82
N VAL A 162 -19.86 -3.62 11.06
CA VAL A 162 -19.62 -2.99 9.76
C VAL A 162 -20.66 -3.45 8.75
N LYS A 163 -20.90 -4.75 8.66
CA LYS A 163 -21.94 -5.33 7.79
C LYS A 163 -23.34 -4.78 8.12
N ALA A 164 -23.66 -4.64 9.40
CA ALA A 164 -24.93 -4.09 9.84
C ALA A 164 -25.08 -2.61 9.49
N TRP A 165 -23.99 -1.84 9.52
CA TRP A 165 -23.97 -0.45 9.09
C TRP A 165 -24.15 -0.33 7.57
N LEU A 166 -23.40 -1.11 6.78
CA LEU A 166 -23.49 -1.15 5.31
C LEU A 166 -24.90 -1.52 4.82
N LYS A 167 -25.58 -2.45 5.49
CA LYS A 167 -26.98 -2.80 5.16
C LYS A 167 -27.94 -1.61 5.19
N ARG A 168 -27.66 -0.59 6.02
CA ARG A 168 -28.46 0.63 6.17
C ARG A 168 -27.99 1.76 5.25
N HIS A 169 -26.75 1.69 4.74
CA HIS A 169 -26.14 2.69 3.87
C HIS A 169 -25.93 2.08 2.49
N LYS A 170 -27.03 1.95 1.75
CA LYS A 170 -27.12 1.18 0.50
C LYS A 170 -26.25 1.74 -0.62
N ARG A 171 -25.88 3.02 -0.55
CA ARG A 171 -24.99 3.65 -1.51
C ARG A 171 -23.54 3.14 -1.42
N PHE A 172 -23.16 2.37 -0.36
CA PHE A 172 -21.83 1.81 -0.17
C PHE A 172 -21.73 0.41 -0.74
N HIS A 173 -20.92 0.23 -1.77
CA HIS A 173 -20.61 -1.03 -2.43
C HIS A 173 -19.16 -1.41 -2.14
N MET A 174 -18.95 -2.54 -1.47
CA MET A 174 -17.62 -2.98 -1.03
C MET A 174 -17.04 -4.00 -1.99
N HIS A 175 -15.88 -3.71 -2.57
CA HIS A 175 -15.12 -4.56 -3.49
C HIS A 175 -13.83 -4.99 -2.83
N PHE A 176 -13.70 -6.29 -2.60
CA PHE A 176 -12.54 -6.83 -1.90
C PHE A 176 -11.46 -7.26 -2.88
N THR A 177 -10.22 -6.80 -2.69
CA THR A 177 -9.07 -7.30 -3.46
C THR A 177 -8.87 -8.80 -3.22
N PRO A 178 -8.34 -9.54 -4.20
CA PRO A 178 -8.12 -10.98 -4.10
C PRO A 178 -6.98 -11.36 -3.15
#